data_dffd49ac256005e33002c64962b4c703
#
_entry.id   dffd49ac256005e33002c64962b4c703
#
_cell.length_a   1.000
_cell.length_b   1.000
_cell.length_c   1.000
_cell.angle_alpha   90.00
_cell.angle_beta   90.00
_cell.angle_gamma   90.00
#
_symmetry.space_group_name_H-M   'P 1'
#
loop_
_entity.id
_entity.type
_entity.pdbx_description
1 polymer ?
#
loop_
_entity_poly.entity_id
_entity_poly.type
_entity_poly.pdbx_seq_one_letter_code
_entity_poly.pdbx_strand_id
1 'polypeptide(L)' 'MFSSYDYSILAKEYINEIVMKVFKIGNYIKVLKGEYKGQIFQIDDISINNEFFKVSNYNLSGISLKREDVI' A
#
# COMPACT_ATOMS: atom_id res chain seq x y z
N MET A 1 17.91 18.39 -23.44
CA MET A 1 17.49 18.74 -22.06
C MET A 1 16.00 18.56 -21.90
N PHE A 2 15.59 17.98 -20.81
CA PHE A 2 14.18 17.81 -20.54
C PHE A 2 13.57 19.13 -20.07
N SER A 3 12.36 19.41 -20.52
CA SER A 3 11.60 20.53 -20.00
C SER A 3 11.13 20.22 -18.58
N SER A 4 10.74 21.23 -17.82
CA SER A 4 10.17 21.03 -16.49
C SER A 4 8.92 20.17 -16.54
N TYR A 5 8.17 20.29 -17.62
CA TYR A 5 6.96 19.51 -17.83
C TYR A 5 7.27 18.00 -17.91
N ASP A 6 8.24 17.63 -18.73
CA ASP A 6 8.61 16.22 -18.89
C ASP A 6 9.14 15.63 -17.59
N TYR A 7 9.87 16.43 -16.87
CA TYR A 7 10.41 16.02 -15.58
C TYR A 7 9.31 15.74 -14.56
N SER A 8 8.31 16.58 -14.52
CA SER A 8 7.17 16.42 -13.62
C SER A 8 6.40 15.13 -13.90
N ILE A 9 6.18 14.82 -15.18
CA ILE A 9 5.47 13.61 -15.57
C ILE A 9 6.27 12.37 -15.15
N LEU A 10 7.55 12.35 -15.42
CA LEU A 10 8.41 11.23 -15.07
C LEU A 10 8.47 11.03 -13.56
N ALA A 11 8.60 12.09 -12.81
CA ALA A 11 8.64 12.03 -11.36
C ALA A 11 7.34 11.47 -10.80
N LYS A 12 6.21 11.90 -11.35
CA LYS A 12 4.90 11.43 -10.91
C LYS A 12 4.70 9.94 -11.16
N GLU A 13 5.06 9.45 -12.33
CA GLU A 13 4.99 8.04 -12.65
C GLU A 13 5.91 7.22 -11.75
N TYR A 14 7.12 7.70 -11.54
CA TYR A 14 8.10 7.04 -10.70
C TYR A 14 7.61 6.91 -9.25
N ILE A 15 7.05 7.97 -8.70
CA ILE A 15 6.50 7.97 -7.36
C ILE A 15 5.35 6.99 -7.24
N ASN A 16 4.45 6.94 -8.20
CA ASN A 16 3.35 6.00 -8.19
C ASN A 16 3.85 4.55 -8.20
N GLU A 17 4.84 4.24 -8.99
CA GLU A 17 5.43 2.90 -9.02
C GLU A 17 6.05 2.54 -7.67
N ILE A 18 6.78 3.45 -7.05
CA ILE A 18 7.38 3.23 -5.76
C ILE A 18 6.32 2.96 -4.70
N VAL A 19 5.32 3.81 -4.63
CA VAL A 19 4.23 3.67 -3.65
C VAL A 19 3.52 2.33 -3.81
N MET A 20 3.33 1.87 -5.03
CA MET A 20 2.65 0.61 -5.29
C MET A 20 3.51 -0.63 -5.03
N LYS A 21 4.82 -0.48 -4.97
CA LYS A 21 5.73 -1.63 -4.89
C LYS A 21 6.37 -1.87 -3.53
N VAL A 22 6.28 -0.94 -2.60
CA VAL A 22 7.12 -0.95 -1.41
C VAL A 22 6.37 -1.36 -0.15
N PHE A 23 5.42 -2.27 -0.27
CA PHE A 23 4.84 -2.87 0.92
C PHE A 23 5.72 -4.04 1.39
N LYS A 24 6.04 -4.03 2.66
CA LYS A 24 6.86 -5.07 3.28
C LYS A 24 6.23 -5.51 4.58
N ILE A 25 6.51 -6.75 4.98
CA ILE A 25 6.11 -7.26 6.28
C ILE A 25 6.64 -6.31 7.36
N GLY A 26 5.78 -5.96 8.31
CA GLY A 26 6.12 -5.01 9.37
C GLY A 26 5.74 -3.57 9.08
N ASN A 27 5.45 -3.22 7.83
CA ASN A 27 5.00 -1.88 7.50
C ASN A 27 3.58 -1.62 8.00
N TYR A 28 3.27 -0.35 8.22
CA TYR A 28 1.92 0.07 8.55
C TYR A 28 1.23 0.53 7.28
N ILE A 29 -0.06 0.23 7.19
CA ILE A 29 -0.91 0.61 6.08
C ILE A 29 -2.19 1.25 6.60
N LYS A 30 -2.80 2.08 5.77
CA LYS A 30 -4.11 2.65 6.06
C LYS A 30 -5.12 2.11 5.06
N VAL A 31 -6.27 1.69 5.54
CA VAL A 31 -7.33 1.17 4.69
C VAL A 31 -8.10 2.32 4.07
N LEU A 32 -8.22 2.28 2.74
CA LEU A 32 -8.86 3.36 1.98
C LEU A 32 -10.34 3.11 1.74
N LYS A 33 -10.78 1.87 1.71
CA LYS A 33 -12.18 1.53 1.45
C LYS A 33 -12.55 0.20 2.07
N GLY A 34 -13.86 -0.03 2.18
CA GLY A 34 -14.40 -1.25 2.74
C GLY A 34 -14.73 -1.14 4.21
N GLU A 35 -14.92 -2.30 4.83
CA GLU A 35 -15.35 -2.41 6.23
C GLU A 35 -14.40 -1.73 7.21
N TYR A 36 -13.10 -1.76 6.92
CA TYR A 36 -12.08 -1.24 7.81
C TYR A 36 -11.55 0.12 7.40
N LYS A 37 -12.26 0.83 6.55
CA LYS A 37 -11.84 2.12 6.03
C LYS A 37 -11.38 3.06 7.15
N GLY A 38 -10.22 3.66 6.97
CA GLY A 38 -9.65 4.62 7.93
C GLY A 38 -8.81 4.00 9.01
N GLN A 39 -8.86 2.67 9.20
CA GLN A 39 -8.04 2.01 10.20
C GLN A 39 -6.61 1.81 9.72
N ILE A 40 -5.71 1.75 10.67
CA ILE A 40 -4.29 1.48 10.41
C ILE A 40 -3.99 0.08 10.93
N PHE A 41 -3.28 -0.68 10.11
CA PHE A 41 -2.86 -2.05 10.41
C PHE A 41 -1.38 -2.22 10.10
N GLN A 42 -0.79 -3.22 10.72
CA GLN A 42 0.56 -3.66 10.41
C GLN A 42 0.48 -4.89 9.52
N ILE A 43 1.33 -4.95 8.51
CA ILE A 43 1.40 -6.11 7.60
C ILE A 43 2.12 -7.24 8.29
N ASP A 44 1.43 -8.37 8.46
CA ASP A 44 1.99 -9.58 9.06
C ASP A 44 2.49 -10.56 8.00
N ASP A 45 1.85 -10.58 6.85
CA ASP A 45 2.24 -11.45 5.74
C ASP A 45 1.76 -10.87 4.42
N ILE A 46 2.41 -11.27 3.34
CA ILE A 46 2.09 -10.83 1.98
C ILE A 46 1.96 -12.06 1.10
N SER A 47 0.90 -12.12 0.30
CA SER A 47 0.71 -13.24 -0.63
C SER A 47 1.82 -13.28 -1.69
N ILE A 48 2.01 -14.44 -2.29
CA ILE A 48 3.07 -14.66 -3.29
C ILE A 48 2.93 -13.70 -4.47
N ASN A 49 1.70 -13.39 -4.87
CA ASN A 49 1.46 -12.48 -5.99
C ASN A 49 1.36 -11.01 -5.57
N ASN A 50 1.59 -10.71 -4.30
CA ASN A 50 1.51 -9.35 -3.74
C ASN A 50 0.13 -8.68 -3.88
N GLU A 51 -0.93 -9.46 -4.02
CA GLU A 51 -2.27 -8.91 -4.15
C GLU A 51 -3.04 -8.82 -2.83
N PHE A 52 -2.64 -9.63 -1.86
CA PHE A 52 -3.31 -9.69 -0.56
C PHE A 52 -2.31 -9.55 0.57
N PHE A 53 -2.75 -8.88 1.62
CA PHE A 53 -1.97 -8.75 2.84
C PHE A 53 -2.74 -9.33 4.01
N LYS A 54 -2.06 -10.06 4.88
CA LYS A 54 -2.56 -10.36 6.21
C LYS A 54 -2.08 -9.28 7.15
N VAL A 55 -3.00 -8.70 7.89
CA VAL A 55 -2.72 -7.53 8.71
C VAL A 55 -3.36 -7.65 10.07
N SER A 56 -2.83 -6.90 11.03
CA SER A 56 -3.35 -6.85 12.38
C SER A 56 -3.13 -5.47 13.00
N ASN A 57 -3.90 -5.17 14.03
CA ASN A 57 -3.71 -4.01 14.88
C ASN A 57 -4.08 -4.36 16.32
N TYR A 58 -4.20 -3.36 17.19
CA TYR A 58 -4.53 -3.58 18.59
C TYR A 58 -5.84 -4.35 18.81
N ASN A 59 -6.81 -4.13 17.95
CA ASN A 59 -8.15 -4.64 18.14
C ASN A 59 -8.46 -5.87 17.30
N LEU A 60 -7.75 -6.05 16.19
CA LEU A 60 -8.09 -7.03 15.17
C LEU A 60 -6.84 -7.77 14.71
N SER A 61 -6.99 -9.05 14.39
CA SER A 61 -5.92 -9.86 13.84
C SER A 61 -6.47 -10.79 12.77
N GLY A 62 -5.57 -11.30 11.92
CA GLY A 62 -5.96 -12.22 10.87
C GLY A 62 -6.84 -11.61 9.79
N ILE A 63 -6.78 -10.31 9.62
CA ILE A 63 -7.54 -9.61 8.60
C ILE A 63 -6.82 -9.74 7.26
N SER A 64 -7.56 -10.05 6.21
CA SER A 64 -7.03 -10.13 4.86
C SER A 64 -7.52 -8.94 4.06
N LEU A 65 -6.60 -8.19 3.49
CA LEU A 65 -6.91 -6.98 2.71
C LEU A 65 -6.29 -7.07 1.33
N LYS A 66 -6.96 -6.44 0.36
CA LYS A 66 -6.41 -6.33 -0.98
C LYS A 66 -5.43 -5.16 -1.03
N ARG A 67 -4.36 -5.35 -1.78
CA ARG A 67 -3.35 -4.31 -1.98
C ARG A 67 -3.95 -3.00 -2.49
N GLU A 68 -4.92 -3.08 -3.38
CA GLU A 68 -5.55 -1.90 -3.98
C GLU A 68 -6.39 -1.09 -2.99
N ASP A 69 -6.74 -1.68 -1.84
CA ASP A 69 -7.60 -1.05 -0.84
C ASP A 69 -6.82 -0.33 0.25
N VAL A 70 -5.50 -0.33 0.19
CA VAL A 70 -4.63 0.23 1.24
C VAL A 70 -3.56 1.16 0.68
N ILE A 71 -3.02 1.96 1.56
CA ILE A 71 -1.92 2.84 1.23
C ILE A 71 -0.89 2.89 2.36
#